data_2f0bcd43d148356f9e0a434ea6d48ad5
#
_entry.id   2f0bcd43d148356f9e0a434ea6d48ad5
#
_cell.length_a   1.000
_cell.length_b   1.000
_cell.length_c   1.000
_cell.angle_alpha   90.00
_cell.angle_beta   90.00
_cell.angle_gamma   90.00
#
_symmetry.space_group_name_H-M   'P 1'
#
loop_
_entity.id
_entity.type
_entity.pdbx_description
1 polymer ?
#
loop_
_entity_poly.entity_id
_entity_poly.type
_entity_poly.pdbx_seq_one_letter_code
_entity_poly.pdbx_strand_id
1 'polypeptide(L)'
;RLANTVLIFFTLLLSLLTLTGVYLAEPIVNLLAPDFQLVQGKTDLTVQLTRIMFPFLIFIAIAAVVMGILNTKGKFFVPALSSSFFNLGSIIGGVSLAMLFPQIGQPAIAGMAWGTLIGGMLQLLIQLPTLYRVGYSFMPKINLLDPGLKRILLLMLPATIGLSATQINIFVNTNFAASCVEGSVSWLNYAFRLVQLPIGIFGVAFSIAIMPVLGKHAAQKDLQGLQQTFNSSLIMVLSLTIPATAGLILLAQPIIRLIFEHGAFTSFDTLRTAEALTYYAYGLFAYSAVKIMVPVFYALGDTRYPVIGSFIAVTANIIIITLTIDTFQHKAIALSTSCTMAMNFLFLGIILYHKLTGYSLAPLAQGCAKIISASLVMGGGVWYG
;
A
#
# COMPACT_ATOMS: atom_id res chain seq x y z
N ARG A 1 13.63 20.50 22.10
CA ARG A 1 14.10 21.50 21.11
C ARG A 1 14.03 20.90 19.70
N LEU A 2 14.71 19.78 19.40
CA LEU A 2 14.71 19.14 18.09
C LEU A 2 13.28 18.80 17.59
N ALA A 3 12.44 18.22 18.46
CA ALA A 3 11.05 17.88 18.09
C ALA A 3 10.24 19.11 17.63
N ASN A 4 10.43 20.26 18.28
CA ASN A 4 9.79 21.53 17.89
C ASN A 4 10.28 22.00 16.51
N THR A 5 11.60 21.94 16.27
CA THR A 5 12.20 22.32 14.99
C THR A 5 11.64 21.43 13.86
N VAL A 6 11.57 20.12 14.09
CA VAL A 6 11.03 19.14 13.12
C VAL A 6 9.55 19.40 12.85
N LEU A 7 8.74 19.59 13.88
CA LEU A 7 7.31 19.88 13.71
C LEU A 7 7.09 21.17 12.91
N ILE A 8 7.80 22.25 13.26
CA ILE A 8 7.66 23.53 12.56
C ILE A 8 8.12 23.40 11.10
N PHE A 9 9.28 22.77 10.88
CA PHE A 9 9.81 22.56 9.53
C PHE A 9 8.81 21.80 8.64
N PHE A 10 8.29 20.66 9.12
CA PHE A 10 7.33 19.88 8.34
C PHE A 10 5.99 20.61 8.18
N THR A 11 5.54 21.35 9.20
CA THR A 11 4.32 22.15 9.07
C THR A 11 4.48 23.22 7.98
N LEU A 12 5.58 23.94 7.95
CA LEU A 12 5.83 24.97 6.94
C LEU A 12 6.00 24.36 5.54
N LEU A 13 6.81 23.31 5.41
CA LEU A 13 7.04 22.61 4.14
C LEU A 13 5.73 22.07 3.57
N LEU A 14 4.94 21.39 4.40
CA LEU A 14 3.69 20.77 3.95
C LEU A 14 2.57 21.78 3.72
N SER A 15 2.56 22.89 4.47
CA SER A 15 1.67 24.02 4.16
C SER A 15 1.99 24.60 2.79
N LEU A 16 3.26 24.80 2.47
CA LEU A 16 3.68 25.26 1.15
C LEU A 16 3.30 24.25 0.05
N LEU A 17 3.58 22.97 0.27
CA LEU A 17 3.21 21.90 -0.68
C LEU A 17 1.68 21.79 -0.85
N THR A 18 0.92 21.93 0.21
CA THR A 18 -0.54 21.93 0.17
C THR A 18 -1.08 23.12 -0.63
N LEU A 19 -0.59 24.32 -0.37
CA LEU A 19 -0.99 25.52 -1.11
C LEU A 19 -0.65 25.39 -2.59
N THR A 20 0.56 24.93 -2.90
CA THR A 20 0.99 24.65 -4.28
C THR A 20 0.11 23.58 -4.93
N GLY A 21 -0.19 22.50 -4.21
CA GLY A 21 -1.04 21.41 -4.71
C GLY A 21 -2.49 21.83 -4.94
N VAL A 22 -3.07 22.67 -4.06
CA VAL A 22 -4.41 23.25 -4.27
C VAL A 22 -4.43 24.18 -5.49
N TYR A 23 -3.37 24.99 -5.66
CA TYR A 23 -3.23 25.88 -6.81
C TYR A 23 -3.04 25.10 -8.12
N LEU A 24 -2.20 24.08 -8.11
CA LEU A 24 -1.88 23.22 -9.26
C LEU A 24 -2.80 21.99 -9.39
N ALA A 25 -3.95 21.96 -8.68
CA ALA A 25 -4.85 20.79 -8.70
C ALA A 25 -5.33 20.44 -10.10
N GLU A 26 -5.64 21.43 -10.92
CA GLU A 26 -6.10 21.22 -12.29
C GLU A 26 -5.00 20.66 -13.22
N PRO A 27 -3.79 21.22 -13.31
CA PRO A 27 -2.68 20.59 -14.03
C PRO A 27 -2.36 19.17 -13.54
N ILE A 28 -2.41 18.94 -12.23
CA ILE A 28 -2.17 17.61 -11.64
C ILE A 28 -3.21 16.61 -12.10
N VAL A 29 -4.49 16.96 -12.05
CA VAL A 29 -5.59 16.08 -12.49
C VAL A 29 -5.49 15.79 -13.98
N ASN A 30 -5.20 16.80 -14.81
CA ASN A 30 -5.04 16.64 -16.25
C ASN A 30 -3.83 15.76 -16.61
N LEU A 31 -2.76 15.81 -15.82
CA LEU A 31 -1.60 14.94 -15.99
C LEU A 31 -1.89 13.48 -15.56
N LEU A 32 -2.66 13.31 -14.47
CA LEU A 32 -2.95 11.99 -13.91
C LEU A 32 -4.04 11.23 -14.68
N ALA A 33 -5.03 11.96 -15.19
CA ALA A 33 -6.21 11.40 -15.82
C ALA A 33 -6.67 12.30 -16.99
N PRO A 34 -5.87 12.39 -18.08
CA PRO A 34 -6.17 13.27 -19.20
C PRO A 34 -7.53 12.97 -19.84
N ASP A 35 -7.93 11.70 -19.88
CA ASP A 35 -9.17 11.26 -20.52
C ASP A 35 -10.44 11.61 -19.71
N PHE A 36 -10.30 12.11 -18.47
CA PHE A 36 -11.46 12.63 -17.73
C PHE A 36 -12.08 13.85 -18.38
N GLN A 37 -11.35 14.55 -19.24
CA GLN A 37 -11.88 15.66 -20.05
C GLN A 37 -12.95 15.20 -21.05
N LEU A 38 -12.95 13.93 -21.45
CA LEU A 38 -13.93 13.37 -22.37
C LEU A 38 -15.32 13.19 -21.74
N VAL A 39 -15.42 13.24 -20.41
CA VAL A 39 -16.67 13.12 -19.67
C VAL A 39 -17.03 14.47 -19.05
N GLN A 40 -18.17 15.02 -19.45
CA GLN A 40 -18.60 16.34 -19.01
C GLN A 40 -18.67 16.47 -17.48
N GLY A 41 -18.02 17.49 -16.90
CA GLY A 41 -18.00 17.78 -15.48
C GLY A 41 -17.11 16.87 -14.61
N LYS A 42 -16.54 15.80 -15.17
CA LYS A 42 -15.72 14.85 -14.40
C LYS A 42 -14.39 15.45 -13.95
N THR A 43 -13.74 16.20 -14.83
CA THR A 43 -12.49 16.90 -14.51
C THR A 43 -12.71 17.94 -13.43
N ASP A 44 -13.75 18.79 -13.56
CA ASP A 44 -14.05 19.85 -12.60
C ASP A 44 -14.34 19.28 -11.22
N LEU A 45 -15.16 18.23 -11.15
CA LEU A 45 -15.43 17.52 -9.90
C LEU A 45 -14.15 16.95 -9.30
N THR A 46 -13.31 16.31 -10.09
CA THR A 46 -12.04 15.72 -9.62
C THR A 46 -11.09 16.80 -9.09
N VAL A 47 -10.98 17.94 -9.77
CA VAL A 47 -10.20 19.11 -9.31
C VAL A 47 -10.74 19.64 -7.98
N GLN A 48 -12.08 19.78 -7.87
CA GLN A 48 -12.72 20.22 -6.62
C GLN A 48 -12.39 19.27 -5.46
N LEU A 49 -12.55 17.96 -5.65
CA LEU A 49 -12.26 16.95 -4.63
C LEU A 49 -10.77 16.95 -4.25
N THR A 50 -9.90 17.09 -5.23
CA THR A 50 -8.45 17.19 -5.02
C THR A 50 -8.10 18.39 -4.15
N ARG A 51 -8.67 19.58 -4.43
CA ARG A 51 -8.47 20.77 -3.63
C ARG A 51 -8.93 20.60 -2.18
N ILE A 52 -10.08 19.94 -1.96
CA ILE A 52 -10.60 19.64 -0.62
C ILE A 52 -9.65 18.68 0.13
N MET A 53 -9.08 17.69 -0.55
CA MET A 53 -8.28 16.65 0.09
C MET A 53 -6.80 17.04 0.32
N PHE A 54 -6.23 17.98 -0.43
CA PHE A 54 -4.82 18.37 -0.26
C PHE A 54 -4.42 18.74 1.18
N PRO A 55 -5.22 19.50 1.95
CA PRO A 55 -4.91 19.83 3.34
C PRO A 55 -4.75 18.61 4.28
N PHE A 56 -5.28 17.45 3.89
CA PHE A 56 -5.08 16.19 4.63
C PHE A 56 -3.60 15.86 4.84
N LEU A 57 -2.73 16.21 3.87
CA LEU A 57 -1.28 15.97 3.96
C LEU A 57 -0.66 16.59 5.20
N ILE A 58 -1.11 17.79 5.60
CA ILE A 58 -0.59 18.47 6.79
C ILE A 58 -0.94 17.65 8.04
N PHE A 59 -2.20 17.22 8.18
CA PHE A 59 -2.66 16.51 9.38
C PHE A 59 -1.97 15.14 9.53
N ILE A 60 -1.90 14.36 8.45
CA ILE A 60 -1.30 13.01 8.52
C ILE A 60 0.21 13.09 8.80
N ALA A 61 0.91 14.06 8.21
CA ALA A 61 2.35 14.16 8.41
C ALA A 61 2.69 14.70 9.81
N ILE A 62 1.95 15.68 10.33
CA ILE A 62 2.13 16.13 11.72
C ILE A 62 1.79 14.98 12.67
N ALA A 63 0.70 14.21 12.42
CA ALA A 63 0.37 13.02 13.21
C ALA A 63 1.50 11.99 13.20
N ALA A 64 2.18 11.78 12.06
CA ALA A 64 3.33 10.88 11.96
C ALA A 64 4.54 11.36 12.77
N VAL A 65 4.84 12.66 12.77
CA VAL A 65 5.91 13.25 13.60
C VAL A 65 5.58 13.09 15.08
N VAL A 66 4.33 13.38 15.48
CA VAL A 66 3.86 13.22 16.87
C VAL A 66 3.94 11.74 17.28
N MET A 67 3.52 10.82 16.43
CA MET A 67 3.67 9.38 16.64
C MET A 67 5.13 8.99 16.89
N GLY A 68 6.07 9.52 16.08
CA GLY A 68 7.50 9.31 16.27
C GLY A 68 7.98 9.78 17.64
N ILE A 69 7.57 10.98 18.08
CA ILE A 69 7.90 11.52 19.41
C ILE A 69 7.34 10.63 20.53
N LEU A 70 6.09 10.19 20.42
CA LEU A 70 5.44 9.32 21.41
C LEU A 70 6.12 7.95 21.50
N ASN A 71 6.49 7.36 20.37
CA ASN A 71 7.19 6.08 20.29
C ASN A 71 8.57 6.17 21.00
N THR A 72 9.32 7.27 20.84
CA THR A 72 10.59 7.47 21.55
C THR A 72 10.41 7.60 23.08
N LYS A 73 9.20 7.93 23.54
CA LYS A 73 8.80 7.99 24.95
C LYS A 73 8.15 6.69 25.45
N GLY A 74 8.19 5.61 24.66
CA GLY A 74 7.59 4.31 25.01
C GLY A 74 6.06 4.31 25.01
N LYS A 75 5.42 5.29 24.37
CA LYS A 75 3.96 5.38 24.26
C LYS A 75 3.51 4.90 22.88
N PHE A 76 3.16 3.62 22.76
CA PHE A 76 2.81 3.00 21.48
C PHE A 76 1.31 2.87 21.25
N PHE A 77 0.51 2.76 22.32
CA PHE A 77 -0.93 2.47 22.24
C PHE A 77 -1.72 3.58 21.51
N VAL A 78 -1.55 4.83 21.95
CA VAL A 78 -2.30 5.96 21.37
C VAL A 78 -1.90 6.20 19.90
N PRO A 79 -0.61 6.19 19.52
CA PRO A 79 -0.20 6.20 18.12
C PRO A 79 -0.82 5.09 17.27
N ALA A 80 -0.83 3.85 17.75
CA ALA A 80 -1.46 2.74 17.04
C ALA A 80 -2.97 2.94 16.86
N LEU A 81 -3.65 3.43 17.91
CA LEU A 81 -5.09 3.71 17.90
C LEU A 81 -5.46 4.89 16.99
N SER A 82 -4.55 5.82 16.73
CA SER A 82 -4.81 7.03 15.94
C SER A 82 -5.28 6.72 14.52
N SER A 83 -4.79 5.63 13.90
CA SER A 83 -5.26 5.17 12.59
C SER A 83 -6.73 4.72 12.59
N SER A 84 -7.20 4.16 13.72
CA SER A 84 -8.61 3.79 13.88
C SER A 84 -9.49 5.03 13.98
N PHE A 85 -9.02 6.10 14.63
CA PHE A 85 -9.71 7.38 14.69
C PHE A 85 -9.75 8.09 13.33
N PHE A 86 -8.72 7.93 12.50
CA PHE A 86 -8.79 8.35 11.09
C PHE A 86 -9.96 7.69 10.37
N ASN A 87 -10.04 6.36 10.44
CA ASN A 87 -11.11 5.61 9.77
C ASN A 87 -12.50 6.00 10.32
N LEU A 88 -12.63 6.09 11.64
CA LEU A 88 -13.87 6.46 12.30
C LEU A 88 -14.34 7.86 11.86
N GLY A 89 -13.45 8.84 11.89
CA GLY A 89 -13.73 10.21 11.48
C GLY A 89 -14.06 10.31 9.99
N SER A 90 -13.34 9.57 9.14
CA SER A 90 -13.60 9.53 7.71
C SER A 90 -14.95 8.89 7.39
N ILE A 91 -15.33 7.81 8.06
CA ILE A 91 -16.62 7.14 7.84
C ILE A 91 -17.76 7.99 8.39
N ILE A 92 -17.71 8.36 9.66
CA ILE A 92 -18.82 9.11 10.28
C ILE A 92 -18.95 10.48 9.62
N GLY A 93 -17.85 11.23 9.50
CA GLY A 93 -17.83 12.55 8.86
C GLY A 93 -18.24 12.48 7.38
N GLY A 94 -17.66 11.54 6.65
CA GLY A 94 -17.93 11.37 5.23
C GLY A 94 -19.38 10.99 4.94
N VAL A 95 -19.92 9.99 5.63
CA VAL A 95 -21.32 9.55 5.44
C VAL A 95 -22.29 10.64 5.84
N SER A 96 -22.09 11.27 7.01
CA SER A 96 -22.97 12.35 7.46
C SER A 96 -22.98 13.52 6.47
N LEU A 97 -21.83 13.95 5.99
CA LEU A 97 -21.75 15.04 5.01
C LEU A 97 -22.24 14.62 3.63
N ALA A 98 -22.05 13.38 3.20
CA ALA A 98 -22.59 12.87 1.95
C ALA A 98 -24.13 12.85 1.95
N MET A 99 -24.79 12.70 3.11
CA MET A 99 -26.24 12.80 3.26
C MET A 99 -26.74 14.27 3.28
N LEU A 100 -25.92 15.19 3.80
CA LEU A 100 -26.29 16.59 3.93
C LEU A 100 -26.03 17.42 2.65
N PHE A 101 -24.92 17.14 1.93
CA PHE A 101 -24.46 17.93 0.80
C PHE A 101 -25.46 18.03 -0.36
N PRO A 102 -26.18 16.94 -0.75
CA PRO A 102 -27.21 17.05 -1.78
C PRO A 102 -28.33 18.05 -1.43
N GLN A 103 -28.64 18.24 -0.13
CA GLN A 103 -29.67 19.19 0.33
C GLN A 103 -29.23 20.64 0.11
N ILE A 104 -27.96 20.93 -0.05
CA ILE A 104 -27.38 22.25 -0.31
C ILE A 104 -26.83 22.39 -1.73
N GLY A 105 -27.21 21.48 -2.65
CA GLY A 105 -26.78 21.52 -4.04
C GLY A 105 -25.33 21.10 -4.31
N GLN A 106 -24.67 20.47 -3.33
CA GLN A 106 -23.32 19.95 -3.47
C GLN A 106 -23.34 18.43 -3.76
N PRO A 107 -22.40 17.90 -4.54
CA PRO A 107 -22.35 16.47 -4.81
C PRO A 107 -22.03 15.68 -3.53
N ALA A 108 -22.74 14.57 -3.30
CA ALA A 108 -22.54 13.69 -2.12
C ALA A 108 -21.08 13.26 -1.94
N ILE A 109 -20.36 13.01 -3.04
CA ILE A 109 -18.95 12.62 -3.01
C ILE A 109 -18.03 13.68 -2.37
N ALA A 110 -18.40 14.96 -2.45
CA ALA A 110 -17.66 16.02 -1.76
C ALA A 110 -17.71 15.84 -0.24
N GLY A 111 -18.83 15.32 0.30
CA GLY A 111 -18.94 14.95 1.72
C GLY A 111 -17.90 13.90 2.13
N MET A 112 -17.63 12.90 1.28
CA MET A 112 -16.59 11.90 1.54
C MET A 112 -15.18 12.52 1.54
N ALA A 113 -14.91 13.49 0.67
CA ALA A 113 -13.63 14.20 0.64
C ALA A 113 -13.42 15.01 1.94
N TRP A 114 -14.43 15.72 2.42
CA TRP A 114 -14.40 16.39 3.72
C TRP A 114 -14.28 15.41 4.89
N GLY A 115 -14.96 14.26 4.81
CA GLY A 115 -14.83 13.19 5.79
C GLY A 115 -13.39 12.70 5.94
N THR A 116 -12.66 12.55 4.83
CA THR A 116 -11.22 12.21 4.84
C THR A 116 -10.40 13.28 5.60
N LEU A 117 -10.71 14.55 5.39
CA LEU A 117 -10.04 15.64 6.10
C LEU A 117 -10.32 15.60 7.62
N ILE A 118 -11.58 15.38 8.00
CA ILE A 118 -12.02 15.21 9.40
C ILE A 118 -11.27 14.02 10.03
N GLY A 119 -11.17 12.91 9.31
CA GLY A 119 -10.41 11.75 9.77
C GLY A 119 -8.95 12.06 10.05
N GLY A 120 -8.27 12.76 9.12
CA GLY A 120 -6.88 13.21 9.32
C GLY A 120 -6.71 14.13 10.52
N MET A 121 -7.64 15.04 10.73
CA MET A 121 -7.66 15.90 11.89
C MET A 121 -7.85 15.11 13.19
N LEU A 122 -8.77 14.18 13.25
CA LEU A 122 -8.98 13.31 14.41
C LEU A 122 -7.77 12.42 14.70
N GLN A 123 -7.09 11.91 13.66
CA GLN A 123 -5.85 11.14 13.80
C GLN A 123 -4.75 11.94 14.52
N LEU A 124 -4.65 13.23 14.25
CA LEU A 124 -3.73 14.11 14.93
C LEU A 124 -4.22 14.42 16.36
N LEU A 125 -5.48 14.86 16.49
CA LEU A 125 -6.03 15.35 17.75
C LEU A 125 -5.97 14.33 18.88
N ILE A 126 -6.24 13.05 18.60
CA ILE A 126 -6.21 11.98 19.61
C ILE A 126 -4.82 11.78 20.23
N GLN A 127 -3.76 12.14 19.52
CA GLN A 127 -2.38 12.02 20.00
C GLN A 127 -1.94 13.20 20.89
N LEU A 128 -2.53 14.38 20.71
CA LEU A 128 -2.10 15.61 21.41
C LEU A 128 -2.19 15.50 22.94
N PRO A 129 -3.28 14.97 23.56
CA PRO A 129 -3.34 14.85 25.01
C PRO A 129 -2.20 14.00 25.58
N THR A 130 -1.84 12.92 24.91
CA THR A 130 -0.73 12.06 25.32
C THR A 130 0.61 12.75 25.11
N LEU A 131 0.76 13.53 24.05
CA LEU A 131 1.95 14.32 23.78
C LEU A 131 2.21 15.33 24.92
N TYR A 132 1.19 16.05 25.38
CA TYR A 132 1.30 16.96 26.52
C TYR A 132 1.60 16.23 27.84
N ARG A 133 0.97 15.06 28.08
CA ARG A 133 1.22 14.25 29.29
C ARG A 133 2.65 13.72 29.39
N VAL A 134 3.36 13.50 28.28
CA VAL A 134 4.77 13.08 28.30
C VAL A 134 5.74 14.27 28.48
N GLY A 135 5.22 15.46 28.82
CA GLY A 135 6.01 16.66 29.10
C GLY A 135 6.47 17.40 27.84
N TYR A 136 5.82 17.18 26.70
CA TYR A 136 6.11 17.96 25.51
C TYR A 136 5.50 19.35 25.65
N SER A 137 6.35 20.36 25.50
CA SER A 137 5.95 21.77 25.44
C SER A 137 6.30 22.34 24.07
N PHE A 138 5.28 22.81 23.36
CA PHE A 138 5.50 23.49 22.09
C PHE A 138 6.11 24.86 22.31
N MET A 139 7.33 25.06 21.82
CA MET A 139 8.01 26.32 21.79
C MET A 139 8.34 26.72 20.36
N PRO A 140 7.73 27.75 19.79
CA PRO A 140 7.91 28.15 18.40
C PRO A 140 9.28 28.81 18.15
N LYS A 141 10.37 28.08 18.41
CA LYS A 141 11.74 28.51 18.07
C LYS A 141 12.16 27.78 16.78
N ILE A 142 12.28 28.53 15.69
CA ILE A 142 12.70 28.03 14.40
C ILE A 142 14.23 28.06 14.36
N ASN A 143 14.83 26.88 14.15
CA ASN A 143 16.25 26.76 13.83
C ASN A 143 16.39 25.76 12.65
N LEU A 144 16.25 26.25 11.43
CA LEU A 144 16.36 25.43 10.22
C LEU A 144 17.79 24.89 9.98
N LEU A 145 18.79 25.44 10.66
CA LEU A 145 20.19 25.00 10.60
C LEU A 145 20.53 23.97 11.69
N ASP A 146 19.53 23.46 12.43
CA ASP A 146 19.74 22.46 13.48
C ASP A 146 20.40 21.20 12.89
N PRO A 147 21.58 20.78 13.42
CA PRO A 147 22.26 19.58 12.91
C PRO A 147 21.40 18.30 12.98
N GLY A 148 20.52 18.23 13.99
CA GLY A 148 19.57 17.12 14.13
C GLY A 148 18.52 17.08 13.01
N LEU A 149 17.99 18.24 12.61
CA LEU A 149 17.09 18.34 11.45
C LEU A 149 17.80 17.88 10.17
N LYS A 150 19.02 18.37 9.92
CA LYS A 150 19.82 17.96 8.77
C LYS A 150 20.04 16.44 8.74
N ARG A 151 20.35 15.85 9.89
CA ARG A 151 20.53 14.39 10.00
C ARG A 151 19.26 13.62 9.69
N ILE A 152 18.09 14.08 10.17
CA ILE A 152 16.79 13.49 9.86
C ILE A 152 16.53 13.54 8.36
N LEU A 153 16.69 14.68 7.71
CA LEU A 153 16.48 14.84 6.27
C LEU A 153 17.41 13.95 5.45
N LEU A 154 18.68 13.83 5.84
CA LEU A 154 19.65 12.95 5.19
C LEU A 154 19.27 11.47 5.32
N LEU A 155 18.70 11.06 6.45
CA LEU A 155 18.20 9.70 6.64
C LEU A 155 16.88 9.43 5.87
N MET A 156 16.05 10.45 5.72
CA MET A 156 14.80 10.31 4.95
C MET A 156 15.04 10.18 3.45
N LEU A 157 16.08 10.78 2.90
CA LEU A 157 16.33 10.78 1.45
C LEU A 157 16.46 9.36 0.86
N PRO A 158 17.32 8.46 1.38
CA PRO A 158 17.38 7.08 0.88
C PRO A 158 16.09 6.30 1.08
N ALA A 159 15.39 6.51 2.21
CA ALA A 159 14.10 5.88 2.48
C ALA A 159 13.03 6.33 1.47
N THR A 160 13.00 7.61 1.14
CA THR A 160 12.08 8.18 0.14
C THR A 160 12.36 7.60 -1.24
N ILE A 161 13.63 7.49 -1.65
CA ILE A 161 14.03 6.86 -2.93
C ILE A 161 13.57 5.39 -2.94
N GLY A 162 13.78 4.65 -1.87
CA GLY A 162 13.34 3.25 -1.77
C GLY A 162 11.82 3.07 -1.90
N LEU A 163 11.04 4.00 -1.37
CA LEU A 163 9.58 3.99 -1.44
C LEU A 163 9.04 4.55 -2.77
N SER A 164 9.82 5.35 -3.48
CA SER A 164 9.36 6.03 -4.71
C SER A 164 8.96 5.04 -5.81
N ALA A 165 9.62 3.91 -5.93
CA ALA A 165 9.27 2.88 -6.92
C ALA A 165 7.82 2.41 -6.75
N THR A 166 7.37 2.19 -5.51
CA THR A 166 5.98 1.80 -5.23
C THR A 166 5.00 2.90 -5.61
N GLN A 167 5.34 4.16 -5.31
CA GLN A 167 4.48 5.31 -5.64
C GLN A 167 4.40 5.55 -7.16
N ILE A 168 5.53 5.40 -7.86
CA ILE A 168 5.56 5.45 -9.33
C ILE A 168 4.68 4.36 -9.92
N ASN A 169 4.72 3.15 -9.38
CA ASN A 169 3.86 2.05 -9.85
C ASN A 169 2.36 2.37 -9.65
N ILE A 170 1.98 2.90 -8.48
CA ILE A 170 0.59 3.32 -8.22
C ILE A 170 0.17 4.43 -9.20
N PHE A 171 1.03 5.42 -9.43
CA PHE A 171 0.79 6.51 -10.37
C PHE A 171 0.54 5.96 -11.79
N VAL A 172 1.44 5.11 -12.27
CA VAL A 172 1.35 4.49 -13.60
C VAL A 172 0.05 3.69 -13.73
N ASN A 173 -0.25 2.83 -12.77
CA ASN A 173 -1.45 2.02 -12.78
C ASN A 173 -2.73 2.87 -12.77
N THR A 174 -2.76 3.96 -12.01
CA THR A 174 -3.91 4.87 -11.94
C THR A 174 -4.10 5.62 -13.25
N ASN A 175 -3.00 6.09 -13.87
CA ASN A 175 -3.04 6.77 -15.16
C ASN A 175 -3.61 5.86 -16.25
N PHE A 176 -3.06 4.64 -16.39
CA PHE A 176 -3.59 3.67 -17.35
C PHE A 176 -5.03 3.23 -17.02
N ALA A 177 -5.39 3.10 -15.74
CA ALA A 177 -6.76 2.77 -15.34
C ALA A 177 -7.76 3.88 -15.72
N ALA A 178 -7.32 5.14 -15.65
CA ALA A 178 -8.14 6.29 -16.01
C ALA A 178 -8.41 6.38 -17.52
N SER A 179 -7.53 5.82 -18.37
CA SER A 179 -7.72 5.75 -19.82
C SER A 179 -8.56 4.56 -20.29
N CYS A 180 -8.88 3.62 -19.38
CA CYS A 180 -9.80 2.51 -19.69
C CYS A 180 -11.27 2.94 -19.56
N VAL A 181 -12.18 2.00 -19.83
CA VAL A 181 -13.63 2.22 -19.70
C VAL A 181 -14.01 2.73 -18.30
N GLU A 182 -15.09 3.50 -18.23
CA GLU A 182 -15.57 4.07 -16.97
C GLU A 182 -15.83 2.98 -15.93
N GLY A 183 -15.41 3.26 -14.67
CA GLY A 183 -15.43 2.30 -13.57
C GLY A 183 -14.11 1.56 -13.33
N SER A 184 -13.20 1.50 -14.31
CA SER A 184 -11.95 0.73 -14.22
C SER A 184 -11.10 1.04 -13.01
N VAL A 185 -10.94 2.33 -12.65
CA VAL A 185 -10.20 2.75 -11.46
C VAL A 185 -10.83 2.18 -10.18
N SER A 186 -12.16 2.20 -10.09
CA SER A 186 -12.89 1.68 -8.93
C SER A 186 -12.79 0.16 -8.83
N TRP A 187 -13.03 -0.56 -9.94
CA TRP A 187 -12.94 -2.03 -9.98
C TRP A 187 -11.57 -2.54 -9.56
N LEU A 188 -10.50 -1.92 -10.08
CA LEU A 188 -9.13 -2.26 -9.70
C LEU A 188 -8.84 -1.98 -8.22
N ASN A 189 -9.33 -0.85 -7.70
CA ASN A 189 -9.14 -0.49 -6.29
C ASN A 189 -9.86 -1.48 -5.34
N TYR A 190 -11.12 -1.83 -5.63
CA TYR A 190 -11.86 -2.81 -4.82
C TYR A 190 -11.21 -4.19 -4.88
N ALA A 191 -10.84 -4.66 -6.07
CA ALA A 191 -10.15 -5.93 -6.24
C ALA A 191 -8.82 -5.97 -5.47
N PHE A 192 -7.99 -4.92 -5.59
CA PHE A 192 -6.69 -4.87 -4.95
C PHE A 192 -6.79 -4.85 -3.42
N ARG A 193 -7.81 -4.18 -2.84
CA ARG A 193 -8.07 -4.20 -1.39
C ARG A 193 -8.31 -5.61 -0.86
N LEU A 194 -9.02 -6.46 -1.59
CA LEU A 194 -9.25 -7.85 -1.19
C LEU A 194 -7.97 -8.68 -1.25
N VAL A 195 -7.12 -8.46 -2.25
CA VAL A 195 -5.81 -9.12 -2.34
C VAL A 195 -4.86 -8.65 -1.25
N GLN A 196 -4.94 -7.38 -0.84
CA GLN A 196 -4.13 -6.86 0.26
C GLN A 196 -4.43 -7.53 1.61
N LEU A 197 -5.63 -8.06 1.82
CA LEU A 197 -6.00 -8.72 3.07
C LEU A 197 -5.11 -9.95 3.36
N PRO A 198 -5.01 -10.97 2.50
CA PRO A 198 -4.10 -12.09 2.72
C PRO A 198 -2.61 -11.67 2.69
N ILE A 199 -2.21 -10.68 1.88
CA ILE A 199 -0.84 -10.15 1.91
C ILE A 199 -0.52 -9.58 3.30
N GLY A 200 -1.43 -8.81 3.89
CA GLY A 200 -1.26 -8.21 5.22
C GLY A 200 -1.20 -9.26 6.32
N ILE A 201 -2.15 -10.18 6.34
CA ILE A 201 -2.27 -11.20 7.39
C ILE A 201 -1.11 -12.21 7.31
N PHE A 202 -0.75 -12.66 6.11
CA PHE A 202 0.25 -13.72 5.95
C PHE A 202 1.63 -13.15 5.57
N GLY A 203 1.74 -12.28 4.55
CA GLY A 203 3.01 -11.76 4.10
C GLY A 203 3.66 -10.80 5.10
N VAL A 204 2.92 -9.76 5.49
CA VAL A 204 3.47 -8.70 6.36
C VAL A 204 3.65 -9.16 7.80
N ALA A 205 2.67 -9.88 8.38
CA ALA A 205 2.78 -10.35 9.76
C ALA A 205 3.95 -11.30 9.95
N PHE A 206 4.14 -12.27 9.04
CA PHE A 206 5.31 -13.16 9.08
C PHE A 206 6.62 -12.40 8.85
N SER A 207 6.66 -11.45 7.93
CA SER A 207 7.82 -10.59 7.68
C SER A 207 8.30 -9.89 8.97
N ILE A 208 7.38 -9.32 9.73
CA ILE A 208 7.67 -8.65 11.01
C ILE A 208 8.14 -9.67 12.06
N ALA A 209 7.49 -10.82 12.14
CA ALA A 209 7.80 -11.84 13.14
C ALA A 209 9.19 -12.47 12.96
N ILE A 210 9.64 -12.68 11.71
CA ILE A 210 10.93 -13.29 11.42
C ILE A 210 12.11 -12.32 11.48
N MET A 211 11.87 -11.02 11.36
CA MET A 211 12.93 -10.00 11.30
C MET A 211 13.93 -10.07 12.46
N PRO A 212 13.52 -10.18 13.74
CA PRO A 212 14.47 -10.30 14.86
C PRO A 212 15.31 -11.58 14.80
N VAL A 213 14.71 -12.70 14.36
CA VAL A 213 15.40 -13.99 14.24
C VAL A 213 16.46 -13.94 13.14
N LEU A 214 16.08 -13.38 11.97
CA LEU A 214 17.03 -13.17 10.87
C LEU A 214 18.17 -12.24 11.29
N GLY A 215 17.88 -11.16 12.00
CA GLY A 215 18.86 -10.22 12.51
C GLY A 215 19.86 -10.89 13.48
N LYS A 216 19.38 -11.80 14.35
CA LYS A 216 20.23 -12.56 15.27
C LYS A 216 21.18 -13.49 14.51
N HIS A 217 20.67 -14.31 13.58
CA HIS A 217 21.51 -15.20 12.76
C HIS A 217 22.53 -14.41 11.93
N ALA A 218 22.13 -13.29 11.34
CA ALA A 218 23.03 -12.43 10.57
C ALA A 218 24.15 -11.84 11.44
N ALA A 219 23.83 -11.35 12.65
CA ALA A 219 24.82 -10.82 13.59
C ALA A 219 25.83 -11.89 14.05
N GLN A 220 25.39 -13.14 14.18
CA GLN A 220 26.20 -14.29 14.55
C GLN A 220 26.94 -14.92 13.34
N LYS A 221 26.74 -14.41 12.13
CA LYS A 221 27.23 -14.99 10.86
C LYS A 221 26.80 -16.45 10.65
N ASP A 222 25.68 -16.82 11.24
CA ASP A 222 25.07 -18.15 11.14
C ASP A 222 24.24 -18.24 9.85
N LEU A 223 24.91 -18.57 8.75
CA LEU A 223 24.27 -18.73 7.43
C LEU A 223 23.28 -19.90 7.40
N GLN A 224 23.56 -20.98 8.14
CA GLN A 224 22.67 -22.15 8.17
C GLN A 224 21.36 -21.83 8.87
N GLY A 225 21.41 -21.19 10.04
CA GLY A 225 20.22 -20.72 10.75
C GLY A 225 19.40 -19.72 9.93
N LEU A 226 20.09 -18.85 9.19
CA LEU A 226 19.45 -17.88 8.31
C LEU A 226 18.72 -18.57 7.15
N GLN A 227 19.38 -19.57 6.48
CA GLN A 227 18.76 -20.38 5.43
C GLN A 227 17.54 -21.17 5.94
N GLN A 228 17.66 -21.82 7.10
CA GLN A 228 16.58 -22.61 7.69
C GLN A 228 15.37 -21.72 8.04
N THR A 229 15.63 -20.57 8.67
CA THR A 229 14.57 -19.58 9.00
C THR A 229 13.89 -19.06 7.75
N PHE A 230 14.67 -18.73 6.72
CA PHE A 230 14.12 -18.28 5.42
C PHE A 230 13.27 -19.36 4.77
N ASN A 231 13.77 -20.59 4.61
CA ASN A 231 13.06 -21.69 3.96
C ASN A 231 11.76 -22.04 4.69
N SER A 232 11.81 -22.17 6.01
CA SER A 232 10.64 -22.48 6.84
C SER A 232 9.58 -21.39 6.73
N SER A 233 10.00 -20.13 6.79
CA SER A 233 9.07 -18.98 6.69
C SER A 233 8.47 -18.87 5.29
N LEU A 234 9.26 -19.14 4.25
CA LEU A 234 8.76 -19.10 2.87
C LEU A 234 7.73 -20.21 2.63
N ILE A 235 8.02 -21.47 3.05
CA ILE A 235 7.06 -22.58 2.95
C ILE A 235 5.77 -22.23 3.73
N MET A 236 5.90 -21.70 4.94
CA MET A 236 4.75 -21.35 5.78
C MET A 236 3.86 -20.28 5.14
N VAL A 237 4.44 -19.22 4.58
CA VAL A 237 3.67 -18.19 3.88
C VAL A 237 3.03 -18.74 2.61
N LEU A 238 3.76 -19.55 1.82
CA LEU A 238 3.23 -20.17 0.62
C LEU A 238 2.11 -21.17 0.93
N SER A 239 2.17 -21.90 2.05
CA SER A 239 1.11 -22.81 2.48
C SER A 239 -0.23 -22.14 2.80
N LEU A 240 -0.20 -20.85 3.06
CA LEU A 240 -1.41 -20.03 3.30
C LEU A 240 -1.81 -19.24 2.05
N THR A 241 -0.84 -18.73 1.32
CA THR A 241 -1.13 -17.82 0.19
C THR A 241 -1.48 -18.56 -1.10
N ILE A 242 -0.97 -19.76 -1.35
CA ILE A 242 -1.35 -20.55 -2.54
C ILE A 242 -2.81 -21.03 -2.45
N PRO A 243 -3.29 -21.62 -1.33
CA PRO A 243 -4.72 -21.91 -1.18
C PRO A 243 -5.59 -20.66 -1.22
N ALA A 244 -5.15 -19.55 -0.59
CA ALA A 244 -5.87 -18.28 -0.67
C ALA A 244 -5.98 -17.76 -2.11
N THR A 245 -4.92 -17.92 -2.92
CA THR A 245 -4.96 -17.61 -4.36
C THR A 245 -6.04 -18.41 -5.06
N ALA A 246 -6.07 -19.73 -4.86
CA ALA A 246 -7.09 -20.60 -5.45
C ALA A 246 -8.51 -20.21 -5.02
N GLY A 247 -8.69 -19.93 -3.72
CA GLY A 247 -9.97 -19.49 -3.18
C GLY A 247 -10.44 -18.16 -3.77
N LEU A 248 -9.53 -17.16 -3.86
CA LEU A 248 -9.85 -15.86 -4.45
C LEU A 248 -10.17 -15.96 -5.96
N ILE A 249 -9.54 -16.85 -6.69
CA ILE A 249 -9.83 -17.06 -8.12
C ILE A 249 -11.20 -17.72 -8.28
N LEU A 250 -11.46 -18.82 -7.58
CA LEU A 250 -12.70 -19.58 -7.74
C LEU A 250 -13.92 -18.85 -7.17
N LEU A 251 -13.74 -18.12 -6.08
CA LEU A 251 -14.81 -17.41 -5.39
C LEU A 251 -14.80 -15.90 -5.66
N ALA A 252 -14.08 -15.44 -6.70
CA ALA A 252 -13.96 -14.01 -6.99
C ALA A 252 -15.32 -13.33 -7.10
N GLN A 253 -16.22 -13.86 -7.95
CA GLN A 253 -17.52 -13.27 -8.17
C GLN A 253 -18.45 -13.37 -6.95
N PRO A 254 -18.61 -14.51 -6.26
CA PRO A 254 -19.37 -14.58 -5.01
C PRO A 254 -18.87 -13.63 -3.91
N ILE A 255 -17.55 -13.52 -3.73
CA ILE A 255 -16.95 -12.63 -2.73
C ILE A 255 -17.29 -11.16 -3.05
N ILE A 256 -17.07 -10.73 -4.29
CA ILE A 256 -17.37 -9.36 -4.72
C ILE A 256 -18.87 -9.07 -4.59
N ARG A 257 -19.73 -9.99 -5.02
CA ARG A 257 -21.18 -9.87 -4.90
C ARG A 257 -21.60 -9.67 -3.46
N LEU A 258 -21.12 -10.52 -2.56
CA LEU A 258 -21.48 -10.47 -1.15
C LEU A 258 -21.06 -9.16 -0.47
N ILE A 259 -19.87 -8.64 -0.83
CA ILE A 259 -19.29 -7.50 -0.12
C ILE A 259 -19.71 -6.16 -0.73
N PHE A 260 -19.81 -6.07 -2.07
CA PHE A 260 -19.92 -4.79 -2.76
C PHE A 260 -21.19 -4.61 -3.60
N GLU A 261 -21.93 -5.66 -3.99
CA GLU A 261 -23.10 -5.55 -4.87
C GLU A 261 -24.31 -4.97 -4.11
N HIS A 262 -24.22 -3.65 -3.79
CA HIS A 262 -25.26 -2.91 -3.11
C HIS A 262 -25.38 -1.49 -3.68
N GLY A 263 -26.58 -0.92 -3.65
CA GLY A 263 -26.83 0.46 -4.09
C GLY A 263 -26.46 0.68 -5.56
N ALA A 264 -25.51 1.54 -5.83
CA ALA A 264 -25.05 1.85 -7.19
C ALA A 264 -24.08 0.84 -7.78
N PHE A 265 -23.54 -0.09 -6.99
CA PHE A 265 -22.64 -1.13 -7.46
C PHE A 265 -23.45 -2.30 -8.03
N THR A 266 -23.42 -2.44 -9.35
CA THR A 266 -24.26 -3.36 -10.11
C THR A 266 -23.61 -4.75 -10.30
N SER A 267 -24.39 -5.70 -10.84
CA SER A 267 -23.86 -7.00 -11.24
C SER A 267 -22.81 -6.90 -12.35
N PHE A 268 -22.85 -5.85 -13.17
CA PHE A 268 -21.80 -5.55 -14.15
C PHE A 268 -20.50 -5.18 -13.47
N ASP A 269 -20.55 -4.32 -12.44
CA ASP A 269 -19.38 -3.94 -11.63
C ASP A 269 -18.81 -5.15 -10.88
N THR A 270 -19.69 -6.03 -10.39
CA THR A 270 -19.32 -7.30 -9.76
C THR A 270 -18.46 -8.15 -10.70
N LEU A 271 -18.91 -8.33 -11.93
CA LEU A 271 -18.18 -9.12 -12.94
C LEU A 271 -16.80 -8.49 -13.24
N ARG A 272 -16.75 -7.18 -13.51
CA ARG A 272 -15.51 -6.47 -13.83
C ARG A 272 -14.52 -6.45 -12.68
N THR A 273 -15.02 -6.28 -11.46
CA THR A 273 -14.17 -6.33 -10.25
C THR A 273 -13.67 -7.75 -9.98
N ALA A 274 -14.48 -8.78 -10.21
CA ALA A 274 -14.09 -10.18 -10.05
C ALA A 274 -13.02 -10.59 -11.08
N GLU A 275 -13.15 -10.12 -12.33
CA GLU A 275 -12.09 -10.28 -13.35
C GLU A 275 -10.76 -9.69 -12.85
N ALA A 276 -10.77 -8.44 -12.37
CA ALA A 276 -9.57 -7.79 -11.84
C ALA A 276 -9.00 -8.55 -10.62
N LEU A 277 -9.86 -9.02 -9.71
CA LEU A 277 -9.47 -9.81 -8.54
C LEU A 277 -8.76 -11.09 -8.94
N THR A 278 -9.29 -11.82 -9.93
CA THR A 278 -8.69 -13.03 -10.45
C THR A 278 -7.28 -12.79 -10.98
N TYR A 279 -7.10 -11.75 -11.79
CA TYR A 279 -5.78 -11.40 -12.34
C TYR A 279 -4.79 -10.93 -11.27
N TYR A 280 -5.22 -10.19 -10.25
CA TYR A 280 -4.37 -9.85 -9.11
C TYR A 280 -4.02 -11.06 -8.24
N ALA A 281 -4.96 -11.99 -8.07
CA ALA A 281 -4.76 -13.17 -7.25
C ALA A 281 -3.64 -14.07 -7.79
N TYR A 282 -3.41 -14.13 -9.11
CA TYR A 282 -2.28 -14.86 -9.69
C TYR A 282 -0.92 -14.42 -9.12
N GLY A 283 -0.77 -13.16 -8.71
CA GLY A 283 0.46 -12.62 -8.13
C GLY A 283 0.56 -12.73 -6.61
N LEU A 284 -0.50 -13.16 -5.91
CA LEU A 284 -0.59 -13.13 -4.45
C LEU A 284 0.54 -13.89 -3.76
N PHE A 285 0.85 -15.10 -4.23
CA PHE A 285 1.93 -15.92 -3.65
C PHE A 285 3.29 -15.24 -3.81
N ALA A 286 3.55 -14.64 -4.97
CA ALA A 286 4.80 -13.93 -5.25
C ALA A 286 4.93 -12.65 -4.41
N TYR A 287 3.84 -11.89 -4.28
CA TYR A 287 3.76 -10.72 -3.41
C TYR A 287 4.13 -11.07 -1.97
N SER A 288 3.54 -12.13 -1.44
CA SER A 288 3.77 -12.59 -0.07
C SER A 288 5.18 -13.15 0.11
N ALA A 289 5.70 -13.89 -0.87
CA ALA A 289 7.06 -14.40 -0.86
C ALA A 289 8.11 -13.28 -0.84
N VAL A 290 7.92 -12.21 -1.64
CA VAL A 290 8.80 -11.02 -1.63
C VAL A 290 8.84 -10.38 -0.25
N LYS A 291 7.70 -10.35 0.49
CA LYS A 291 7.66 -9.84 1.88
C LYS A 291 8.53 -10.65 2.84
N ILE A 292 8.79 -11.92 2.56
CA ILE A 292 9.71 -12.76 3.35
C ILE A 292 11.16 -12.58 2.89
N MET A 293 11.39 -12.39 1.59
CA MET A 293 12.74 -12.24 1.05
C MET A 293 13.42 -10.91 1.43
N VAL A 294 12.68 -9.81 1.36
CA VAL A 294 13.21 -8.46 1.62
C VAL A 294 13.87 -8.33 3.01
N PRO A 295 13.26 -8.80 4.12
CA PRO A 295 13.91 -8.83 5.43
C PRO A 295 15.24 -9.58 5.48
N VAL A 296 15.40 -10.65 4.69
CA VAL A 296 16.67 -11.39 4.63
C VAL A 296 17.77 -10.51 4.04
N PHE A 297 17.48 -9.78 2.97
CA PHE A 297 18.42 -8.80 2.41
C PHE A 297 18.79 -7.71 3.42
N TYR A 298 17.80 -7.22 4.18
CA TYR A 298 18.05 -6.20 5.21
C TYR A 298 18.91 -6.75 6.35
N ALA A 299 18.68 -7.99 6.78
CA ALA A 299 19.49 -8.65 7.79
C ALA A 299 20.95 -8.84 7.32
N LEU A 300 21.15 -9.08 6.02
CA LEU A 300 22.47 -9.16 5.39
C LEU A 300 23.12 -7.78 5.12
N GLY A 301 22.47 -6.68 5.49
CA GLY A 301 22.95 -5.32 5.26
C GLY A 301 22.93 -4.87 3.79
N ASP A 302 22.19 -5.55 2.94
CA ASP A 302 22.15 -5.28 1.50
C ASP A 302 20.76 -4.86 1.02
N THR A 303 20.52 -3.57 1.05
CA THR A 303 19.24 -2.97 0.61
C THR A 303 19.17 -2.73 -0.90
N ARG A 304 20.27 -2.91 -1.64
CA ARG A 304 20.38 -2.54 -3.06
C ARG A 304 19.49 -3.40 -3.94
N TYR A 305 19.50 -4.72 -3.74
CA TYR A 305 18.76 -5.64 -4.60
C TYR A 305 17.23 -5.50 -4.49
N PRO A 306 16.63 -5.36 -3.29
CA PRO A 306 15.22 -5.03 -3.20
C PRO A 306 14.82 -3.74 -3.94
N VAL A 307 15.67 -2.71 -3.88
CA VAL A 307 15.45 -1.45 -4.61
C VAL A 307 15.54 -1.66 -6.12
N ILE A 308 16.61 -2.32 -6.60
CA ILE A 308 16.78 -2.64 -8.03
C ILE A 308 15.62 -3.47 -8.53
N GLY A 309 15.21 -4.52 -7.81
CA GLY A 309 14.08 -5.36 -8.16
C GLY A 309 12.76 -4.57 -8.27
N SER A 310 12.55 -3.59 -7.39
CA SER A 310 11.39 -2.72 -7.45
C SER A 310 11.37 -1.84 -8.70
N PHE A 311 12.51 -1.27 -9.11
CA PHE A 311 12.59 -0.47 -10.33
C PHE A 311 12.46 -1.33 -11.61
N ILE A 312 13.06 -2.53 -11.63
CA ILE A 312 12.83 -3.50 -12.71
C ILE A 312 11.34 -3.83 -12.83
N ALA A 313 10.67 -4.09 -11.70
CA ALA A 313 9.25 -4.37 -11.68
C ALA A 313 8.41 -3.20 -12.24
N VAL A 314 8.72 -1.95 -11.88
CA VAL A 314 8.03 -0.77 -12.42
C VAL A 314 8.23 -0.65 -13.93
N THR A 315 9.45 -0.81 -14.42
CA THR A 315 9.73 -0.74 -15.86
C THR A 315 8.99 -1.84 -16.62
N ALA A 316 9.06 -3.08 -16.13
CA ALA A 316 8.33 -4.20 -16.70
C ALA A 316 6.80 -3.98 -16.65
N ASN A 317 6.29 -3.37 -15.58
CA ASN A 317 4.88 -3.04 -15.45
C ASN A 317 4.41 -2.11 -16.58
N ILE A 318 5.14 -1.03 -16.81
CA ILE A 318 4.85 -0.09 -17.91
C ILE A 318 4.82 -0.81 -19.25
N ILE A 319 5.84 -1.62 -19.53
CA ILE A 319 5.95 -2.36 -20.80
C ILE A 319 4.78 -3.32 -20.98
N ILE A 320 4.48 -4.13 -19.96
CA ILE A 320 3.40 -5.13 -20.03
C ILE A 320 2.04 -4.44 -20.21
N ILE A 321 1.76 -3.37 -19.46
CA ILE A 321 0.50 -2.63 -19.60
C ILE A 321 0.39 -2.06 -21.01
N THR A 322 1.41 -1.37 -21.51
CA THR A 322 1.39 -0.76 -22.83
C THR A 322 1.14 -1.77 -23.96
N LEU A 323 1.68 -2.99 -23.81
CA LEU A 323 1.49 -4.05 -24.81
C LEU A 323 0.14 -4.77 -24.70
N THR A 324 -0.54 -4.68 -23.58
CA THR A 324 -1.73 -5.52 -23.30
C THR A 324 -3.00 -4.73 -23.06
N ILE A 325 -2.92 -3.42 -22.87
CA ILE A 325 -4.08 -2.60 -22.46
C ILE A 325 -5.20 -2.57 -23.49
N ASP A 326 -4.87 -2.53 -24.78
CA ASP A 326 -5.86 -2.50 -25.86
C ASP A 326 -6.70 -3.77 -25.90
N THR A 327 -6.11 -4.92 -25.53
CA THR A 327 -6.80 -6.22 -25.56
C THR A 327 -7.50 -6.55 -24.24
N PHE A 328 -6.83 -6.27 -23.11
CA PHE A 328 -7.30 -6.69 -21.79
C PHE A 328 -7.94 -5.57 -20.97
N GLN A 329 -7.84 -4.30 -21.39
CA GLN A 329 -8.37 -3.15 -20.68
C GLN A 329 -7.91 -3.13 -19.21
N HIS A 330 -8.80 -2.86 -18.24
CA HIS A 330 -8.48 -2.84 -16.80
C HIS A 330 -7.79 -4.13 -16.30
N LYS A 331 -8.05 -5.29 -16.92
CA LYS A 331 -7.40 -6.56 -16.58
C LYS A 331 -5.91 -6.56 -16.86
N ALA A 332 -5.45 -5.79 -17.88
CA ALA A 332 -4.04 -5.65 -18.20
C ALA A 332 -3.24 -5.13 -17.01
N ILE A 333 -3.79 -4.19 -16.25
CA ILE A 333 -3.14 -3.57 -15.08
C ILE A 333 -3.01 -4.60 -13.93
N ALA A 334 -4.06 -5.39 -13.69
CA ALA A 334 -4.02 -6.44 -12.68
C ALA A 334 -3.04 -7.57 -13.06
N LEU A 335 -3.06 -7.97 -14.34
CA LEU A 335 -2.15 -8.99 -14.89
C LEU A 335 -0.70 -8.53 -14.82
N SER A 336 -0.39 -7.30 -15.28
CA SER A 336 0.96 -6.76 -15.26
C SER A 336 1.52 -6.70 -13.84
N THR A 337 0.70 -6.28 -12.88
CA THR A 337 1.09 -6.26 -11.45
C THR A 337 1.45 -7.67 -10.97
N SER A 338 0.67 -8.69 -11.31
CA SER A 338 0.96 -10.08 -10.95
C SER A 338 2.22 -10.61 -11.62
N CYS A 339 2.41 -10.35 -12.91
CA CYS A 339 3.60 -10.74 -13.65
C CYS A 339 4.86 -10.07 -13.08
N THR A 340 4.80 -8.77 -12.78
CA THR A 340 5.95 -8.03 -12.24
C THR A 340 6.30 -8.47 -10.81
N MET A 341 5.31 -8.85 -10.00
CA MET A 341 5.59 -9.44 -8.69
C MET A 341 6.23 -10.83 -8.81
N ALA A 342 5.81 -11.64 -9.77
CA ALA A 342 6.47 -12.92 -10.06
C ALA A 342 7.91 -12.72 -10.55
N MET A 343 8.14 -11.74 -11.43
CA MET A 343 9.48 -11.37 -11.89
C MET A 343 10.36 -10.90 -10.72
N ASN A 344 9.84 -10.05 -9.83
CA ASN A 344 10.57 -9.56 -8.65
C ASN A 344 10.89 -10.71 -7.68
N PHE A 345 9.94 -11.62 -7.46
CA PHE A 345 10.14 -12.84 -6.67
C PHE A 345 11.29 -13.69 -7.24
N LEU A 346 11.28 -13.94 -8.54
CA LEU A 346 12.33 -14.72 -9.21
C LEU A 346 13.68 -14.00 -9.13
N PHE A 347 13.73 -12.70 -9.42
CA PHE A 347 14.95 -11.89 -9.34
C PHE A 347 15.56 -11.96 -7.94
N LEU A 348 14.77 -11.64 -6.91
CA LEU A 348 15.25 -11.68 -5.53
C LEU A 348 15.62 -13.11 -5.09
N GLY A 349 14.88 -14.12 -5.54
CA GLY A 349 15.16 -15.53 -5.26
C GLY A 349 16.49 -15.98 -5.80
N ILE A 350 16.81 -15.63 -7.04
CA ILE A 350 18.11 -15.96 -7.69
C ILE A 350 19.26 -15.28 -6.95
N ILE A 351 19.13 -13.98 -6.67
CA ILE A 351 20.17 -13.24 -5.94
C ILE A 351 20.38 -13.82 -4.53
N LEU A 352 19.28 -14.11 -3.83
CA LEU A 352 19.36 -14.67 -2.48
C LEU A 352 19.99 -16.06 -2.47
N TYR A 353 19.70 -16.89 -3.48
CA TYR A 353 20.33 -18.19 -3.66
C TYR A 353 21.87 -18.07 -3.71
N HIS A 354 22.38 -17.14 -4.50
CA HIS A 354 23.82 -16.89 -4.59
C HIS A 354 24.39 -16.30 -3.30
N LYS A 355 23.70 -15.38 -2.65
CA LYS A 355 24.16 -14.74 -1.40
C LYS A 355 24.21 -15.68 -0.21
N LEU A 356 23.31 -16.62 -0.14
CA LEU A 356 23.25 -17.63 0.91
C LEU A 356 24.10 -18.88 0.57
N THR A 357 25.00 -18.79 -0.42
CA THR A 357 25.86 -19.91 -0.87
C THR A 357 25.09 -21.17 -1.26
N GLY A 358 23.88 -20.98 -1.77
CA GLY A 358 22.90 -22.02 -2.06
C GLY A 358 22.12 -22.44 -0.83
N TYR A 359 20.79 -22.48 -0.96
CA TYR A 359 19.91 -23.11 0.03
C TYR A 359 19.19 -24.29 -0.61
N SER A 360 18.77 -25.25 0.21
CA SER A 360 18.17 -26.47 -0.31
C SER A 360 16.85 -26.16 -1.03
N LEU A 361 16.81 -26.30 -2.34
CA LEU A 361 15.62 -26.12 -3.17
C LEU A 361 14.69 -27.34 -3.10
N ALA A 362 15.20 -28.52 -2.76
CA ALA A 362 14.41 -29.76 -2.73
C ALA A 362 13.28 -29.71 -1.70
N PRO A 363 13.50 -29.29 -0.42
CA PRO A 363 12.40 -29.12 0.54
C PRO A 363 11.39 -28.05 0.10
N LEU A 364 11.84 -26.95 -0.52
CA LEU A 364 10.95 -25.93 -1.06
C LEU A 364 10.07 -26.48 -2.19
N ALA A 365 10.68 -27.18 -3.15
CA ALA A 365 9.95 -27.78 -4.27
C ALA A 365 8.93 -28.82 -3.78
N GLN A 366 9.32 -29.70 -2.85
CA GLN A 366 8.42 -30.68 -2.25
C GLN A 366 7.30 -30.02 -1.45
N GLY A 367 7.63 -28.99 -0.66
CA GLY A 367 6.63 -28.20 0.06
C GLY A 367 5.62 -27.56 -0.90
N CYS A 368 6.09 -26.87 -1.92
CA CYS A 368 5.24 -26.25 -2.93
C CYS A 368 4.37 -27.28 -3.67
N ALA A 369 4.93 -28.45 -4.06
CA ALA A 369 4.17 -29.49 -4.72
C ALA A 369 3.01 -30.01 -3.85
N LYS A 370 3.26 -30.28 -2.57
CA LYS A 370 2.23 -30.67 -1.60
C LYS A 370 1.15 -29.60 -1.44
N ILE A 371 1.55 -28.34 -1.31
CA ILE A 371 0.64 -27.20 -1.15
C ILE A 371 -0.23 -27.04 -2.40
N ILE A 372 0.36 -27.10 -3.59
CA ILE A 372 -0.37 -26.99 -4.86
C ILE A 372 -1.37 -28.15 -5.00
N SER A 373 -0.95 -29.40 -4.72
CA SER A 373 -1.83 -30.56 -4.77
C SER A 373 -3.02 -30.43 -3.82
N ALA A 374 -2.77 -30.00 -2.58
CA ALA A 374 -3.84 -29.76 -1.60
C ALA A 374 -4.79 -28.61 -2.05
N SER A 375 -4.22 -27.55 -2.65
CA SER A 375 -5.01 -26.42 -3.16
C SER A 375 -5.86 -26.81 -4.36
N LEU A 376 -5.39 -27.73 -5.22
CA LEU A 376 -6.17 -28.27 -6.34
C LEU A 376 -7.34 -29.12 -5.83
N VAL A 377 -7.12 -29.96 -4.82
CA VAL A 377 -8.19 -30.73 -4.18
C VAL A 377 -9.23 -29.82 -3.55
N MET A 378 -8.79 -28.80 -2.79
CA MET A 378 -9.67 -27.78 -2.22
C MET A 378 -10.46 -27.06 -3.33
N GLY A 379 -9.78 -26.65 -4.39
CA GLY A 379 -10.41 -25.98 -5.53
C GLY A 379 -11.45 -26.86 -6.23
N GLY A 380 -11.18 -28.15 -6.41
CA GLY A 380 -12.15 -29.11 -6.91
C GLY A 380 -13.39 -29.22 -6.01
N GLY A 381 -13.19 -29.26 -4.69
CA GLY A 381 -14.31 -29.25 -3.72
C GLY A 381 -15.16 -27.98 -3.80
N VAL A 382 -14.54 -26.82 -3.97
CA VAL A 382 -15.25 -25.53 -4.13
C VAL A 382 -15.98 -25.43 -5.48
N TRP A 383 -15.46 -26.06 -6.52
CA TRP A 383 -16.08 -26.04 -7.84
C TRP A 383 -17.34 -26.92 -7.94
N TYR A 384 -17.36 -28.05 -7.22
CA TYR A 384 -18.47 -29.02 -7.24
C TYR A 384 -19.52 -28.79 -6.13
N GLY A 385 -19.24 -27.99 -5.11
CA GLY A 385 -20.15 -27.64 -4.04
C GLY A 385 -20.84 -26.31 -4.24
#